data_3af150140294ba0f11a7293a1f5273d9
#
_entry.id   3af150140294ba0f11a7293a1f5273d9
#
_cell.length_a   1.000
_cell.length_b   1.000
_cell.length_c   1.000
_cell.angle_alpha   90.00
_cell.angle_beta   90.00
_cell.angle_gamma   90.00
#
_symmetry.space_group_name_H-M   'P 1'
#
loop_
_entity.id
_entity.type
_entity.pdbx_description
1 polymer ?
#
loop_
_entity_poly.entity_id
_entity_poly.type
_entity_poly.pdbx_seq_one_letter_code
_entity_poly.pdbx_strand_id
1 'polypeptide(L)'
;MPRNVVLIGLVVLALMSDGSLAQIKSERGSTSSDRSDNRPVVLGHGKGLFRVGELLAKDDFENLENWLVQVQDRSGFEPAHVEARKSSLDCFLPGRGCAVWFKKKLKTRVAVTYDVLCPTHDPAIDSLQPRDINNFWMATDPVDPENGLFDSTKYNGGFATYNKLQGYYASTGGRKNQTTRMRRYPRETRGKQTAHIALNDKDEKAGFLITPDKVMSVQLVAFDDVIQYIVNGKLVYQIGRGDRIQLEDRDSDGRTVTRRDEYRLDRFPVYREGYFGFRMVGTHHVYTNFRVHALEPE
;
A
#
# COMPACT_ATOMS: atom_id res chain seq x y z
N MET A 1 9.45 65.13 -9.38
CA MET A 1 10.82 65.44 -9.88
C MET A 1 11.46 64.08 -10.26
N PRO A 2 11.85 63.98 -11.54
CA PRO A 2 12.40 62.71 -12.06
C PRO A 2 13.92 62.71 -12.06
N ARG A 3 14.56 61.57 -12.20
CA ARG A 3 15.91 61.35 -12.74
C ARG A 3 16.41 59.95 -12.29
N ASN A 4 17.09 59.12 -13.01
CA ASN A 4 17.48 59.01 -14.42
C ASN A 4 17.85 57.50 -14.65
N VAL A 5 17.61 57.09 -15.85
CA VAL A 5 18.04 55.81 -16.46
C VAL A 5 19.54 55.88 -16.76
N VAL A 6 20.27 54.77 -16.55
CA VAL A 6 21.52 54.49 -17.29
C VAL A 6 21.52 53.04 -17.77
N LEU A 7 21.43 52.89 -19.07
CA LEU A 7 21.65 51.72 -19.87
C LEU A 7 23.15 51.62 -20.20
N ILE A 8 23.82 50.52 -19.97
CA ILE A 8 25.13 50.24 -20.58
C ILE A 8 25.05 48.84 -21.24
N GLY A 9 24.99 48.89 -22.54
CA GLY A 9 25.21 47.75 -23.40
C GLY A 9 26.70 47.48 -23.59
N LEU A 10 27.07 46.25 -23.66
CA LEU A 10 28.39 45.87 -24.20
C LEU A 10 28.18 44.75 -25.22
N VAL A 11 28.56 45.08 -26.45
CA VAL A 11 28.71 44.19 -27.62
C VAL A 11 30.10 43.62 -27.54
N VAL A 12 30.29 42.30 -27.71
CA VAL A 12 31.57 41.75 -28.08
C VAL A 12 31.40 40.75 -29.22
N LEU A 13 32.22 40.99 -30.21
CA LEU A 13 32.33 40.44 -31.53
C LEU A 13 32.70 38.93 -31.57
N ALA A 14 32.22 38.33 -32.64
CA ALA A 14 32.62 36.99 -33.10
C ALA A 14 34.05 36.99 -33.67
N LEU A 15 34.78 35.90 -33.46
CA LEU A 15 35.89 35.50 -34.31
C LEU A 15 35.70 34.04 -34.71
N MET A 16 35.53 33.83 -35.99
CA MET A 16 35.58 32.53 -36.67
C MET A 16 37.02 32.09 -36.81
N SER A 17 37.28 30.81 -36.63
CA SER A 17 38.43 30.14 -37.25
C SER A 17 38.05 28.71 -37.68
N ASP A 18 38.23 28.47 -38.97
CA ASP A 18 38.09 27.20 -39.66
C ASP A 18 39.05 26.15 -39.12
N GLY A 19 38.62 24.91 -39.20
CA GLY A 19 39.60 23.83 -39.25
C GLY A 19 39.15 22.46 -38.85
N SER A 20 38.97 21.60 -39.83
CA SER A 20 39.19 20.16 -39.83
C SER A 20 37.99 19.26 -39.59
N LEU A 21 37.45 18.75 -40.69
CA LEU A 21 36.69 17.52 -40.81
C LEU A 21 37.52 16.31 -40.35
N ALA A 22 37.16 15.76 -39.20
CA ALA A 22 37.55 14.41 -38.86
C ALA A 22 36.29 13.53 -38.82
N GLN A 23 36.22 12.59 -39.76
CA GLN A 23 35.23 11.52 -39.76
C GLN A 23 35.33 10.73 -38.46
N ILE A 24 34.34 10.85 -37.59
CA ILE A 24 34.12 9.92 -36.48
C ILE A 24 33.12 8.90 -36.94
N LYS A 25 33.59 7.66 -37.12
CA LYS A 25 32.77 6.48 -37.33
C LYS A 25 31.71 6.41 -36.24
N SER A 26 30.46 6.30 -36.66
CA SER A 26 29.32 5.94 -35.83
C SER A 26 29.51 4.52 -35.28
N GLU A 27 30.11 4.40 -34.12
CA GLU A 27 29.89 3.21 -33.29
C GLU A 27 28.48 3.36 -32.69
N ARG A 28 27.56 2.55 -33.20
CA ARG A 28 26.27 2.30 -32.53
C ARG A 28 26.57 1.60 -31.21
N GLY A 29 26.86 2.35 -30.20
CA GLY A 29 26.75 1.89 -28.85
C GLY A 29 25.29 1.58 -28.58
N SER A 30 24.96 0.29 -28.44
CA SER A 30 23.71 -0.15 -27.88
C SER A 30 23.63 0.42 -26.47
N THR A 31 22.93 1.48 -26.29
CA THR A 31 22.42 1.86 -24.95
C THR A 31 21.48 0.75 -24.54
N SER A 32 22.00 -0.27 -23.87
CA SER A 32 21.19 -1.08 -22.98
C SER A 32 20.57 -0.09 -22.00
N SER A 33 19.29 0.25 -22.24
CA SER A 33 18.50 0.90 -21.22
C SER A 33 18.59 0.02 -19.99
N ASP A 34 19.32 0.50 -19.02
CA ASP A 34 19.34 -0.04 -17.67
C ASP A 34 17.92 0.09 -17.13
N ARG A 35 17.06 -0.86 -17.52
CA ARG A 35 15.79 -1.05 -16.87
C ARG A 35 16.18 -1.55 -15.49
N SER A 36 16.28 -0.62 -14.54
CA SER A 36 16.37 -0.95 -13.14
C SER A 36 15.37 -2.07 -12.90
N ASP A 37 15.89 -3.23 -12.51
CA ASP A 37 15.13 -4.44 -12.31
C ASP A 37 14.13 -4.16 -11.16
N ASN A 38 12.92 -3.79 -11.53
CA ASN A 38 11.88 -3.28 -10.62
C ASN A 38 11.19 -4.44 -9.88
N ARG A 39 11.97 -5.51 -9.61
CA ARG A 39 11.51 -6.64 -8.82
C ARG A 39 11.40 -6.26 -7.36
N PRO A 40 10.35 -6.72 -6.66
CA PRO A 40 10.21 -6.43 -5.25
C PRO A 40 11.37 -7.01 -4.44
N VAL A 41 11.86 -6.24 -3.48
CA VAL A 41 12.82 -6.73 -2.49
C VAL A 41 12.03 -7.48 -1.42
N VAL A 42 12.21 -8.79 -1.35
CA VAL A 42 11.58 -9.65 -0.35
C VAL A 42 12.61 -9.99 0.71
N LEU A 43 12.29 -9.72 1.97
CA LEU A 43 13.16 -10.01 3.10
C LEU A 43 12.88 -11.42 3.63
N GLY A 44 13.95 -12.17 3.91
CA GLY A 44 13.87 -13.53 4.40
C GLY A 44 13.29 -13.67 5.81
N HIS A 45 12.88 -14.89 6.14
CA HIS A 45 12.47 -15.31 7.48
C HIS A 45 13.29 -16.52 7.90
N GLY A 46 13.85 -16.46 9.10
CA GLY A 46 14.66 -17.58 9.62
C GLY A 46 15.92 -17.82 8.78
N LYS A 47 16.04 -19.04 8.23
CA LYS A 47 17.23 -19.47 7.49
C LYS A 47 17.16 -19.20 5.99
N GLY A 48 15.99 -18.84 5.44
CA GLY A 48 15.78 -18.72 4.00
C GLY A 48 15.39 -17.30 3.59
N LEU A 49 15.80 -16.94 2.39
CA LEU A 49 15.25 -15.82 1.63
C LEU A 49 14.20 -16.36 0.67
N PHE A 50 13.23 -15.54 0.30
CA PHE A 50 12.29 -15.88 -0.76
C PHE A 50 12.86 -15.40 -2.09
N ARG A 51 12.92 -16.28 -3.05
CA ARG A 51 13.23 -15.91 -4.41
C ARG A 51 12.00 -15.34 -5.11
N VAL A 52 12.15 -14.19 -5.77
CA VAL A 52 11.09 -13.60 -6.58
C VAL A 52 10.99 -14.37 -7.90
N GLY A 53 9.83 -14.96 -8.14
CA GLY A 53 9.50 -15.72 -9.34
C GLY A 53 8.72 -14.91 -10.37
N GLU A 54 7.78 -15.58 -11.04
CA GLU A 54 6.98 -15.04 -12.13
C GLU A 54 6.13 -13.83 -11.72
N LEU A 55 5.98 -12.86 -12.63
CA LEU A 55 5.00 -11.79 -12.52
C LEU A 55 3.59 -12.33 -12.81
N LEU A 56 2.78 -12.49 -11.76
CA LEU A 56 1.43 -13.05 -11.84
C LEU A 56 0.36 -12.04 -12.27
N ALA A 57 0.57 -10.77 -11.93
CA ALA A 57 -0.30 -9.67 -12.31
C ALA A 57 0.43 -8.32 -12.20
N LYS A 58 0.01 -7.39 -13.04
CA LYS A 58 0.36 -5.97 -12.94
C LYS A 58 -0.85 -5.12 -13.29
N ASP A 59 -0.86 -3.90 -12.77
CA ASP A 59 -1.81 -2.88 -13.19
C ASP A 59 -1.10 -1.52 -13.19
N ASP A 60 -1.16 -0.85 -14.31
CA ASP A 60 -0.60 0.48 -14.50
C ASP A 60 -1.70 1.55 -14.45
N PHE A 61 -2.91 1.17 -14.00
CA PHE A 61 -4.07 2.05 -13.76
C PHE A 61 -4.47 2.89 -14.98
N GLU A 62 -4.52 2.27 -16.16
CA GLU A 62 -5.09 2.91 -17.35
C GLU A 62 -6.61 3.06 -17.23
N ASN A 63 -7.24 2.12 -16.52
CA ASN A 63 -8.67 2.10 -16.20
C ASN A 63 -8.91 1.33 -14.87
N LEU A 64 -10.17 1.16 -14.48
CA LEU A 64 -10.55 0.44 -13.25
C LEU A 64 -11.19 -0.95 -13.53
N GLU A 65 -11.02 -1.51 -14.71
CA GLU A 65 -11.66 -2.79 -15.07
C GLU A 65 -11.25 -3.95 -14.14
N ASN A 66 -10.00 -3.95 -13.67
CA ASN A 66 -9.48 -4.93 -12.74
C ASN A 66 -9.85 -4.66 -11.28
N TRP A 67 -10.57 -3.58 -11.00
CA TRP A 67 -10.83 -3.10 -9.64
C TRP A 67 -12.32 -2.95 -9.36
N LEU A 68 -12.72 -3.25 -8.13
CA LEU A 68 -14.02 -2.90 -7.58
C LEU A 68 -13.84 -1.81 -6.52
N VAL A 69 -14.56 -0.72 -6.69
CA VAL A 69 -14.51 0.43 -5.78
C VAL A 69 -15.72 0.45 -4.87
N GLN A 70 -15.48 0.56 -3.56
CA GLN A 70 -16.49 0.70 -2.51
C GLN A 70 -16.22 1.98 -1.73
N VAL A 71 -16.95 3.03 -2.01
CA VAL A 71 -16.86 4.31 -1.30
C VAL A 71 -18.02 4.42 -0.32
N GLN A 72 -17.72 4.76 0.92
CA GLN A 72 -18.74 4.98 1.93
C GLN A 72 -19.64 6.16 1.54
N ASP A 73 -20.95 5.91 1.44
CA ASP A 73 -21.91 6.99 1.30
C ASP A 73 -21.96 7.81 2.59
N ARG A 74 -21.69 9.10 2.47
CA ARG A 74 -21.65 10.00 3.61
C ARG A 74 -21.85 11.45 3.16
N SER A 75 -22.89 12.09 3.67
CA SER A 75 -23.21 13.50 3.41
C SER A 75 -22.33 14.47 4.21
N GLY A 76 -22.31 15.72 3.82
CA GLY A 76 -21.64 16.80 4.54
C GLY A 76 -20.14 16.91 4.32
N PHE A 77 -19.59 16.25 3.30
CA PHE A 77 -18.21 16.35 2.89
C PHE A 77 -18.09 16.68 1.39
N GLU A 78 -16.97 17.24 0.98
CA GLU A 78 -16.63 17.44 -0.42
C GLU A 78 -16.79 16.14 -1.23
N PRO A 79 -17.09 16.21 -2.53
CA PRO A 79 -17.18 15.02 -3.38
C PRO A 79 -15.91 14.18 -3.32
N ALA A 80 -16.10 12.88 -3.12
CA ALA A 80 -15.00 11.92 -3.22
C ALA A 80 -14.90 11.41 -4.64
N HIS A 81 -13.67 11.07 -5.08
CA HIS A 81 -13.45 10.33 -6.32
C HIS A 81 -12.43 9.21 -6.15
N VAL A 82 -12.59 8.17 -6.93
CA VAL A 82 -11.61 7.09 -7.12
C VAL A 82 -11.56 6.84 -8.62
N GLU A 83 -10.46 7.21 -9.24
CA GLU A 83 -10.33 7.16 -10.70
C GLU A 83 -8.94 6.72 -11.15
N ALA A 84 -8.89 6.12 -12.34
CA ALA A 84 -7.64 5.89 -13.05
C ALA A 84 -7.25 7.18 -13.78
N ARG A 85 -6.10 7.74 -13.46
CA ARG A 85 -5.66 9.03 -14.00
C ARG A 85 -4.15 9.08 -14.17
N LYS A 86 -3.69 9.36 -15.39
CA LYS A 86 -2.26 9.49 -15.70
C LYS A 86 -1.42 8.30 -15.21
N SER A 87 -1.87 7.09 -15.52
CA SER A 87 -1.24 5.83 -15.11
C SER A 87 -1.10 5.68 -13.58
N SER A 88 -2.07 6.19 -12.84
CA SER A 88 -2.19 6.04 -11.39
C SER A 88 -3.64 5.82 -10.97
N LEU A 89 -3.82 5.22 -9.81
CA LEU A 89 -5.10 5.18 -9.11
C LEU A 89 -5.16 6.35 -8.15
N ASP A 90 -5.99 7.33 -8.46
CA ASP A 90 -6.19 8.54 -7.67
C ASP A 90 -7.41 8.36 -6.75
N CYS A 91 -7.19 8.44 -5.45
CA CYS A 91 -8.19 8.22 -4.40
C CYS A 91 -8.31 9.45 -3.51
N PHE A 92 -9.23 10.32 -3.82
CA PHE A 92 -9.52 11.53 -3.06
C PHE A 92 -10.79 11.34 -2.21
N LEU A 93 -10.66 11.30 -0.88
CA LEU A 93 -11.70 10.78 0.01
C LEU A 93 -11.98 11.69 1.22
N PRO A 94 -12.47 12.91 1.03
CA PRO A 94 -12.80 13.79 2.15
C PRO A 94 -13.83 13.15 3.07
N GLY A 95 -13.44 12.89 4.33
CA GLY A 95 -14.32 12.38 5.38
C GLY A 95 -14.94 11.01 5.16
N ARG A 96 -14.60 10.29 4.09
CA ARG A 96 -15.18 8.98 3.73
C ARG A 96 -14.18 7.85 3.84
N GLY A 97 -14.70 6.65 4.13
CA GLY A 97 -13.98 5.41 3.97
C GLY A 97 -14.09 4.88 2.55
N CYS A 98 -13.06 4.16 2.10
CA CYS A 98 -13.03 3.50 0.81
C CYS A 98 -12.26 2.18 0.88
N ALA A 99 -12.70 1.20 0.09
CA ALA A 99 -11.89 0.05 -0.28
C ALA A 99 -11.88 -0.11 -1.79
N VAL A 100 -10.72 -0.47 -2.34
CA VAL A 100 -10.53 -0.73 -3.77
C VAL A 100 -9.94 -2.12 -3.91
N TRP A 101 -10.75 -3.07 -4.37
CA TRP A 101 -10.43 -4.49 -4.44
C TRP A 101 -9.91 -4.89 -5.80
N PHE A 102 -8.76 -5.54 -5.85
CA PHE A 102 -8.26 -6.21 -7.05
C PHE A 102 -9.07 -7.48 -7.30
N LYS A 103 -9.72 -7.58 -8.47
CA LYS A 103 -10.67 -8.65 -8.78
C LYS A 103 -10.04 -10.03 -9.01
N LYS A 104 -8.73 -10.10 -9.20
CA LYS A 104 -8.04 -11.38 -9.36
C LYS A 104 -7.74 -12.00 -8.00
N LYS A 105 -8.19 -13.22 -7.78
CA LYS A 105 -7.89 -14.00 -6.58
C LYS A 105 -6.41 -14.40 -6.59
N LEU A 106 -5.74 -14.21 -5.45
CA LEU A 106 -4.35 -14.57 -5.24
C LEU A 106 -4.27 -15.87 -4.46
N LYS A 107 -3.20 -16.64 -4.66
CA LYS A 107 -2.86 -17.82 -3.86
C LYS A 107 -1.60 -17.53 -3.06
N THR A 108 -1.37 -18.25 -1.94
CA THR A 108 -0.14 -18.12 -1.14
C THR A 108 1.13 -18.30 -1.98
N ARG A 109 2.26 -17.91 -1.42
CA ARG A 109 3.57 -17.73 -2.05
C ARG A 109 3.57 -16.57 -3.04
N VAL A 110 3.07 -15.43 -2.57
CA VAL A 110 3.02 -14.20 -3.36
C VAL A 110 3.59 -13.01 -2.60
N ALA A 111 4.13 -12.06 -3.36
CA ALA A 111 4.38 -10.69 -2.94
C ALA A 111 3.49 -9.74 -3.75
N VAL A 112 2.74 -8.91 -3.07
CA VAL A 112 2.04 -7.76 -3.65
C VAL A 112 2.87 -6.52 -3.38
N THR A 113 3.16 -5.74 -4.42
CA THR A 113 3.96 -4.51 -4.32
C THR A 113 3.27 -3.36 -5.03
N TYR A 114 3.46 -2.15 -4.51
CA TYR A 114 2.99 -0.92 -5.13
C TYR A 114 3.74 0.28 -4.54
N ASP A 115 3.65 1.40 -5.23
CA ASP A 115 4.08 2.69 -4.71
C ASP A 115 2.86 3.53 -4.35
N VAL A 116 3.00 4.41 -3.35
CA VAL A 116 1.95 5.31 -2.90
C VAL A 116 2.50 6.68 -2.53
N LEU A 117 1.83 7.71 -3.00
CA LEU A 117 2.03 9.10 -2.60
C LEU A 117 0.82 9.56 -1.80
N CYS A 118 1.05 10.28 -0.70
CA CYS A 118 0.01 10.97 0.06
C CYS A 118 0.20 12.48 -0.09
N PRO A 119 -0.44 13.12 -1.08
CA PRO A 119 -0.34 14.55 -1.28
C PRO A 119 -0.98 15.33 -0.11
N THR A 120 -0.36 16.46 0.26
CA THR A 120 -0.88 17.37 1.29
C THR A 120 -1.31 18.71 0.73
N HIS A 121 -0.92 19.02 -0.50
CA HIS A 121 -1.17 20.30 -1.14
C HIS A 121 -2.44 20.29 -2.00
N ASP A 122 -3.58 20.10 -1.36
CA ASP A 122 -4.82 20.55 -1.98
C ASP A 122 -5.32 21.76 -1.19
N PRO A 123 -5.17 22.99 -1.73
CA PRO A 123 -5.59 24.21 -1.03
C PRO A 123 -7.10 24.27 -0.75
N ALA A 124 -7.89 23.43 -1.42
CA ALA A 124 -9.33 23.34 -1.17
C ALA A 124 -9.66 22.54 0.08
N ILE A 125 -8.70 21.76 0.66
CA ILE A 125 -9.03 20.79 1.70
C ILE A 125 -7.96 20.70 2.78
N ASP A 126 -7.97 21.67 3.67
CA ASP A 126 -7.18 21.64 4.93
C ASP A 126 -7.42 20.40 5.79
N SER A 127 -8.42 19.58 5.50
CA SER A 127 -8.84 18.44 6.33
C SER A 127 -8.24 17.11 5.89
N LEU A 128 -7.60 17.01 4.73
CA LEU A 128 -6.95 15.78 4.29
C LEU A 128 -5.59 15.62 4.93
N GLN A 129 -5.55 14.82 5.95
CA GLN A 129 -4.29 14.46 6.61
C GLN A 129 -3.69 13.24 5.92
N PRO A 130 -2.34 13.17 5.74
CA PRO A 130 -1.68 11.93 5.33
C PRO A 130 -1.94 10.87 6.40
N ARG A 131 -2.71 9.85 6.02
CA ARG A 131 -3.07 8.75 6.94
C ARG A 131 -3.60 7.54 6.18
N ASP A 132 -3.58 6.40 6.87
CA ASP A 132 -4.33 5.20 6.51
C ASP A 132 -3.91 4.59 5.16
N ILE A 133 -2.60 4.46 4.87
CA ILE A 133 -2.12 3.51 3.88
C ILE A 133 -2.40 2.11 4.43
N ASN A 134 -3.62 1.64 4.21
CA ASN A 134 -4.08 0.37 4.73
C ASN A 134 -4.26 -0.63 3.59
N ASN A 135 -4.02 -1.90 3.91
CA ASN A 135 -4.10 -3.00 2.96
C ASN A 135 -4.79 -4.19 3.57
N PHE A 136 -5.59 -4.86 2.76
CA PHE A 136 -5.98 -6.23 2.97
C PHE A 136 -5.27 -7.12 1.94
N TRP A 137 -4.84 -8.31 2.33
CA TRP A 137 -4.39 -9.33 1.39
C TRP A 137 -4.75 -10.71 1.90
N MET A 138 -4.85 -11.66 0.98
CA MET A 138 -5.43 -12.97 1.23
C MET A 138 -6.81 -12.86 1.88
N ALA A 139 -7.57 -11.83 1.47
CA ALA A 139 -8.86 -11.48 2.07
C ALA A 139 -10.01 -12.22 1.40
N THR A 140 -10.93 -12.74 2.20
CA THR A 140 -12.17 -13.36 1.73
C THR A 140 -13.33 -13.02 2.64
N ASP A 141 -14.55 -13.07 2.11
CA ASP A 141 -15.76 -13.13 2.93
C ASP A 141 -15.90 -14.55 3.50
N PRO A 142 -16.20 -14.73 4.79
CA PRO A 142 -16.29 -16.06 5.39
C PRO A 142 -17.51 -16.89 4.94
N VAL A 143 -18.51 -16.26 4.33
CA VAL A 143 -19.75 -16.92 3.86
C VAL A 143 -19.70 -17.18 2.35
N ASP A 144 -19.19 -16.22 1.58
CA ASP A 144 -18.99 -16.32 0.15
C ASP A 144 -17.54 -15.92 -0.20
N PRO A 145 -16.59 -16.87 -0.14
CA PRO A 145 -15.19 -16.58 -0.40
C PRO A 145 -14.87 -16.15 -1.83
N GLU A 146 -15.77 -16.40 -2.79
CA GLU A 146 -15.56 -16.04 -4.19
C GLU A 146 -16.03 -14.62 -4.52
N ASN A 147 -17.21 -14.24 -4.06
CA ASN A 147 -17.82 -12.99 -4.48
C ASN A 147 -18.20 -12.05 -3.33
N GLY A 148 -18.26 -12.56 -2.11
CA GLY A 148 -18.82 -11.82 -0.99
C GLY A 148 -18.14 -10.49 -0.69
N LEU A 149 -16.83 -10.35 -0.95
CA LEU A 149 -16.13 -9.07 -0.80
C LEU A 149 -16.59 -8.02 -1.82
N PHE A 150 -17.16 -8.44 -2.94
CA PHE A 150 -17.61 -7.57 -4.01
C PHE A 150 -19.07 -7.10 -3.84
N ASP A 151 -19.75 -7.61 -2.82
CA ASP A 151 -21.09 -7.15 -2.44
C ASP A 151 -21.02 -5.81 -1.69
N SER A 152 -21.28 -4.71 -2.40
CA SER A 152 -21.23 -3.36 -1.85
C SER A 152 -22.36 -3.05 -0.88
N THR A 153 -23.40 -3.89 -0.80
CA THR A 153 -24.43 -3.78 0.25
C THR A 153 -23.90 -4.26 1.61
N LYS A 154 -22.92 -5.14 1.58
CA LYS A 154 -22.29 -5.78 2.73
C LYS A 154 -20.97 -5.09 3.13
N TYR A 155 -20.16 -4.69 2.13
CA TYR A 155 -18.88 -4.02 2.26
C TYR A 155 -18.92 -2.70 1.49
N ASN A 156 -19.17 -1.60 2.19
CA ASN A 156 -19.56 -0.32 1.59
C ASN A 156 -18.54 0.81 1.79
N GLY A 157 -17.27 0.47 2.02
CA GLY A 157 -16.23 1.46 2.30
C GLY A 157 -16.14 1.88 3.78
N GLY A 158 -17.20 1.66 4.58
CA GLY A 158 -17.20 1.93 6.02
C GLY A 158 -16.28 0.98 6.78
N PHE A 159 -15.49 1.50 7.74
CA PHE A 159 -14.46 0.69 8.42
C PHE A 159 -14.98 -0.57 9.09
N ALA A 160 -16.09 -0.45 9.81
CA ALA A 160 -16.63 -1.56 10.60
C ALA A 160 -17.17 -2.71 9.73
N THR A 161 -17.58 -2.43 8.50
CA THR A 161 -18.15 -3.45 7.61
C THR A 161 -17.15 -4.56 7.28
N TYR A 162 -15.85 -4.26 7.31
CA TYR A 162 -14.78 -5.20 7.03
C TYR A 162 -14.32 -6.02 8.25
N ASN A 163 -14.83 -5.77 9.46
CA ASN A 163 -14.37 -6.45 10.67
C ASN A 163 -14.55 -7.97 10.65
N LYS A 164 -15.51 -8.47 9.89
CA LYS A 164 -15.85 -9.89 9.80
C LYS A 164 -15.17 -10.66 8.67
N LEU A 165 -14.50 -9.98 7.72
CA LEU A 165 -13.75 -10.69 6.68
C LEU A 165 -12.63 -11.55 7.28
N GLN A 166 -12.16 -12.52 6.55
CA GLN A 166 -10.92 -13.24 6.84
C GLN A 166 -9.79 -12.62 6.02
N GLY A 167 -8.55 -12.62 6.54
CA GLY A 167 -7.40 -12.10 5.80
C GLY A 167 -6.39 -11.42 6.70
N TYR A 168 -5.34 -10.92 6.07
CA TYR A 168 -4.32 -10.11 6.72
C TYR A 168 -4.56 -8.63 6.44
N TYR A 169 -4.11 -7.80 7.35
CA TYR A 169 -4.25 -6.35 7.27
C TYR A 169 -2.98 -5.68 7.75
N ALA A 170 -2.50 -4.71 6.99
CA ALA A 170 -1.42 -3.82 7.40
C ALA A 170 -1.84 -2.36 7.23
N SER A 171 -1.27 -1.50 8.04
CA SER A 171 -1.58 -0.08 8.09
C SER A 171 -0.35 0.73 8.44
N THR A 172 -0.03 1.72 7.61
CA THR A 172 0.89 2.81 7.95
C THR A 172 0.12 4.12 8.04
N GLY A 173 0.42 4.93 9.06
CA GLY A 173 -0.20 6.24 9.25
C GLY A 173 -1.58 6.21 9.89
N GLY A 174 -1.96 5.15 10.58
CA GLY A 174 -3.21 5.13 11.33
C GLY A 174 -3.29 6.22 12.42
N ARG A 175 -4.51 6.58 12.86
CA ARG A 175 -4.76 7.63 13.87
C ARG A 175 -4.12 8.98 13.50
N LYS A 176 -4.38 9.49 12.31
CA LYS A 176 -3.78 10.74 11.82
C LYS A 176 -2.24 10.68 11.79
N ASN A 177 -1.72 9.65 11.14
CA ASN A 177 -0.28 9.41 10.96
C ASN A 177 0.50 9.20 12.27
N GLN A 178 -0.06 8.48 13.23
CA GLN A 178 0.59 8.23 14.53
C GLN A 178 0.92 6.76 14.78
N THR A 179 0.39 5.82 13.99
CA THR A 179 0.55 4.39 14.26
C THR A 179 0.80 3.59 13.01
N THR A 180 1.58 2.52 13.15
CA THR A 180 1.75 1.47 12.15
C THR A 180 1.35 0.14 12.77
N ARG A 181 0.65 -0.73 12.01
CA ARG A 181 0.02 -1.94 12.55
C ARG A 181 0.00 -3.07 11.55
N MET A 182 -0.01 -4.28 12.09
CA MET A 182 -0.36 -5.49 11.34
C MET A 182 -1.41 -6.30 12.12
N ARG A 183 -2.38 -6.86 11.41
CA ARG A 183 -3.47 -7.64 12.00
C ARG A 183 -3.80 -8.86 11.17
N ARG A 184 -4.34 -9.86 11.86
CA ARG A 184 -5.05 -10.96 11.25
C ARG A 184 -6.53 -10.84 11.59
N TYR A 185 -7.37 -10.78 10.58
CA TYR A 185 -8.82 -10.77 10.70
C TYR A 185 -9.39 -12.20 10.74
N PRO A 186 -10.62 -12.47 11.23
CA PRO A 186 -11.63 -11.48 11.59
C PRO A 186 -11.35 -10.77 12.91
N ARG A 187 -11.88 -9.57 13.05
CA ARG A 187 -11.97 -8.82 14.30
C ARG A 187 -13.32 -8.98 14.97
N GLU A 188 -14.30 -9.48 14.23
CA GLU A 188 -15.67 -9.69 14.68
C GLU A 188 -16.19 -11.01 14.15
N THR A 189 -16.87 -11.75 15.02
CA THR A 189 -17.54 -12.99 14.66
C THR A 189 -18.95 -12.95 15.30
N ARG A 190 -19.99 -13.22 14.50
CA ARG A 190 -21.38 -13.21 14.95
C ARG A 190 -21.78 -11.89 15.68
N GLY A 191 -21.33 -10.74 15.16
CA GLY A 191 -21.65 -9.43 15.71
C GLY A 191 -20.91 -9.05 17.00
N LYS A 192 -19.96 -9.87 17.45
CA LYS A 192 -19.13 -9.61 18.64
C LYS A 192 -17.66 -9.53 18.27
N GLN A 193 -16.94 -8.61 18.88
CA GLN A 193 -15.49 -8.54 18.73
C GLN A 193 -14.88 -9.86 19.22
N THR A 194 -13.94 -10.39 18.44
CA THR A 194 -13.23 -11.63 18.74
C THR A 194 -11.75 -11.38 18.94
N ALA A 195 -11.11 -12.23 19.73
CA ALA A 195 -9.66 -12.18 19.90
C ALA A 195 -8.96 -12.34 18.55
N HIS A 196 -8.12 -11.39 18.19
CA HIS A 196 -7.42 -11.37 16.91
C HIS A 196 -5.98 -10.90 17.07
N ILE A 197 -5.11 -11.33 16.15
CA ILE A 197 -3.72 -10.87 16.15
C ILE A 197 -3.70 -9.39 15.80
N ALA A 198 -3.06 -8.59 16.65
CA ALA A 198 -2.88 -7.15 16.47
C ALA A 198 -1.49 -6.74 16.95
N LEU A 199 -0.56 -6.56 16.03
CA LEU A 199 0.76 -6.01 16.30
C LEU A 199 0.65 -4.49 16.21
N ASN A 200 0.84 -3.83 17.34
CA ASN A 200 0.59 -2.39 17.50
C ASN A 200 1.75 -1.69 18.22
N ASP A 201 2.95 -2.18 18.12
CA ASP A 201 4.12 -1.64 18.82
C ASP A 201 4.37 -0.19 18.40
N LYS A 202 3.87 0.73 19.21
CA LYS A 202 3.83 2.15 18.87
C LYS A 202 5.23 2.76 18.80
N ASP A 203 6.08 2.41 19.75
CA ASP A 203 7.35 3.10 19.92
C ASP A 203 8.41 2.58 18.96
N GLU A 204 8.45 1.28 18.71
CA GLU A 204 9.41 0.66 17.78
C GLU A 204 9.09 0.97 16.31
N LYS A 205 7.82 1.23 15.97
CA LYS A 205 7.35 1.42 14.60
C LYS A 205 7.02 2.88 14.25
N ALA A 206 7.28 3.81 15.13
CA ALA A 206 7.08 5.24 14.88
C ALA A 206 7.85 5.76 13.65
N GLY A 207 9.02 5.17 13.36
CA GLY A 207 9.80 5.49 12.16
C GLY A 207 9.20 5.03 10.82
N PHE A 208 8.12 4.26 10.85
CA PHE A 208 7.40 3.79 9.65
C PHE A 208 6.09 4.54 9.43
N LEU A 209 6.06 5.82 9.73
CA LEU A 209 4.92 6.69 9.44
C LEU A 209 4.96 7.18 7.99
N ILE A 210 3.84 7.71 7.52
CA ILE A 210 3.75 8.31 6.19
C ILE A 210 4.64 9.55 6.16
N THR A 211 5.48 9.64 5.13
CA THR A 211 6.17 10.88 4.78
C THR A 211 5.32 11.61 3.76
N PRO A 212 4.68 12.73 4.13
CA PRO A 212 3.83 13.49 3.21
C PRO A 212 4.60 13.90 1.96
N ASP A 213 3.91 13.96 0.81
CA ASP A 213 4.44 14.43 -0.47
C ASP A 213 5.68 13.66 -0.97
N LYS A 214 5.91 12.45 -0.42
CA LYS A 214 6.96 11.55 -0.89
C LYS A 214 6.38 10.20 -1.24
N VAL A 215 6.89 9.62 -2.32
CA VAL A 215 6.55 8.26 -2.71
C VAL A 215 7.09 7.28 -1.70
N MET A 216 6.26 6.37 -1.26
CA MET A 216 6.61 5.23 -0.40
C MET A 216 6.34 3.93 -1.14
N SER A 217 7.26 2.98 -1.04
CA SER A 217 7.04 1.63 -1.54
C SER A 217 6.49 0.71 -0.46
N VAL A 218 5.53 -0.13 -0.82
CA VAL A 218 4.91 -1.10 0.08
C VAL A 218 4.99 -2.50 -0.53
N GLN A 219 5.33 -3.48 0.31
CA GLN A 219 5.31 -4.88 -0.07
C GLN A 219 4.59 -5.71 1.00
N LEU A 220 3.75 -6.61 0.54
CA LEU A 220 2.97 -7.54 1.37
C LEU A 220 3.29 -8.95 0.93
N VAL A 221 3.81 -9.75 1.84
CA VAL A 221 4.17 -11.14 1.57
C VAL A 221 3.18 -12.07 2.24
N ALA A 222 2.77 -13.12 1.52
CA ALA A 222 2.14 -14.32 2.06
C ALA A 222 2.87 -15.54 1.48
N PHE A 223 3.70 -16.17 2.29
CA PHE A 223 4.47 -17.35 1.90
C PHE A 223 4.25 -18.47 2.91
N ASP A 224 3.37 -19.39 2.57
CA ASP A 224 2.90 -20.45 3.46
C ASP A 224 2.43 -19.88 4.82
N ASP A 225 3.12 -20.12 5.91
CA ASP A 225 2.81 -19.58 7.24
C ASP A 225 3.58 -18.31 7.60
N VAL A 226 4.40 -17.78 6.67
CA VAL A 226 5.14 -16.53 6.86
C VAL A 226 4.41 -15.37 6.18
N ILE A 227 4.20 -14.32 6.94
CA ILE A 227 3.51 -13.11 6.51
C ILE A 227 4.39 -11.92 6.83
N GLN A 228 4.66 -11.07 5.83
CA GLN A 228 5.50 -9.89 6.02
C GLN A 228 4.79 -8.62 5.54
N TYR A 229 5.06 -7.54 6.25
CA TYR A 229 4.76 -6.16 5.86
C TYR A 229 6.06 -5.37 5.78
N ILE A 230 6.36 -4.84 4.60
CA ILE A 230 7.60 -4.16 4.27
C ILE A 230 7.26 -2.78 3.74
N VAL A 231 7.94 -1.75 4.23
CA VAL A 231 7.78 -0.36 3.79
C VAL A 231 9.15 0.21 3.45
N ASN A 232 9.29 0.81 2.27
CA ASN A 232 10.55 1.37 1.78
C ASN A 232 11.73 0.39 1.91
N GLY A 233 11.50 -0.88 1.55
CA GLY A 233 12.50 -1.95 1.61
C GLY A 233 12.88 -2.42 3.03
N LYS A 234 12.21 -1.93 4.08
CA LYS A 234 12.46 -2.32 5.47
C LYS A 234 11.33 -3.17 6.02
N LEU A 235 11.66 -4.30 6.64
CA LEU A 235 10.70 -5.16 7.32
C LEU A 235 10.11 -4.43 8.53
N VAL A 236 8.79 -4.20 8.49
CA VAL A 236 8.04 -3.55 9.58
C VAL A 236 7.50 -4.58 10.55
N TYR A 237 6.80 -5.57 10.02
CA TYR A 237 6.24 -6.68 10.77
C TYR A 237 6.42 -8.00 10.03
N GLN A 238 6.58 -9.05 10.81
CA GLN A 238 6.58 -10.41 10.36
C GLN A 238 5.81 -11.29 11.35
N ILE A 239 5.13 -12.28 10.83
CA ILE A 239 4.50 -13.36 11.59
C ILE A 239 4.87 -14.68 10.90
N GLY A 240 5.37 -15.62 11.66
CA GLY A 240 5.63 -17.00 11.23
C GLY A 240 5.33 -17.97 12.37
N ARG A 241 5.20 -19.25 12.06
CA ARG A 241 4.93 -20.30 13.06
C ARG A 241 5.91 -20.22 14.22
N GLY A 242 5.40 -20.21 15.45
CA GLY A 242 6.19 -20.13 16.68
C GLY A 242 6.55 -18.71 17.11
N ASP A 243 6.26 -17.69 16.28
CA ASP A 243 6.52 -16.31 16.66
C ASP A 243 5.64 -15.87 17.82
N ARG A 244 6.19 -15.02 18.69
CA ARG A 244 5.40 -14.33 19.72
C ARG A 244 4.52 -13.28 19.08
N ILE A 245 3.24 -13.33 19.41
CA ILE A 245 2.23 -12.41 18.89
C ILE A 245 1.51 -11.68 20.03
N GLN A 246 0.83 -10.60 19.66
CA GLN A 246 -0.13 -9.93 20.52
C GLN A 246 -1.55 -10.21 20.02
N LEU A 247 -2.45 -10.51 20.95
CA LEU A 247 -3.89 -10.59 20.70
C LEU A 247 -4.58 -9.38 21.31
N GLU A 248 -5.36 -8.70 20.51
CA GLU A 248 -6.33 -7.70 20.97
C GLU A 248 -7.69 -8.38 21.18
N ASP A 249 -8.30 -8.19 22.34
CA ASP A 249 -9.57 -8.79 22.74
C ASP A 249 -10.42 -7.80 23.54
N ARG A 250 -11.61 -8.20 23.96
CA ARG A 250 -12.44 -7.47 24.92
C ARG A 250 -12.54 -8.26 26.23
N ASP A 251 -12.42 -7.55 27.35
CA ASP A 251 -12.77 -8.11 28.66
C ASP A 251 -14.29 -8.11 28.92
N SER A 252 -14.69 -8.56 30.10
CA SER A 252 -16.09 -8.58 30.54
C SER A 252 -16.75 -7.21 30.55
N ASP A 253 -15.98 -6.15 30.74
CA ASP A 253 -16.45 -4.76 30.78
C ASP A 253 -16.43 -4.10 29.37
N GLY A 254 -16.08 -4.86 28.33
CA GLY A 254 -15.98 -4.38 26.95
C GLY A 254 -14.76 -3.51 26.67
N ARG A 255 -13.77 -3.45 27.59
CA ARG A 255 -12.53 -2.73 27.38
C ARG A 255 -11.57 -3.53 26.52
N THR A 256 -10.77 -2.84 25.70
CA THR A 256 -9.72 -3.49 24.91
C THR A 256 -8.60 -3.96 25.82
N VAL A 257 -8.31 -5.25 25.78
CA VAL A 257 -7.18 -5.90 26.47
C VAL A 257 -6.22 -6.48 25.46
N THR A 258 -4.95 -6.48 25.79
CA THR A 258 -3.90 -7.08 24.96
C THR A 258 -3.27 -8.23 25.72
N ARG A 259 -3.14 -9.37 25.07
CA ARG A 259 -2.50 -10.57 25.62
C ARG A 259 -1.37 -11.02 24.71
N ARG A 260 -0.30 -11.58 25.28
CA ARG A 260 0.76 -12.26 24.53
C ARG A 260 0.34 -13.69 24.24
N ASP A 261 0.68 -14.20 23.07
CA ASP A 261 0.44 -15.56 22.64
C ASP A 261 1.52 -16.01 21.65
N GLU A 262 1.43 -17.22 21.18
CA GLU A 262 2.27 -17.79 20.12
C GLU A 262 1.43 -18.01 18.85
N TYR A 263 2.02 -17.76 17.69
CA TYR A 263 1.37 -18.03 16.41
C TYR A 263 1.40 -19.53 16.11
N ARG A 264 0.31 -20.19 16.42
CA ARG A 264 0.11 -21.62 16.18
C ARG A 264 -0.94 -21.85 15.10
N LEU A 265 -0.67 -22.74 14.16
CA LEU A 265 -1.52 -22.96 12.98
C LEU A 265 -2.81 -23.70 13.29
N ASP A 266 -2.88 -24.46 14.38
CA ASP A 266 -4.12 -25.06 14.87
C ASP A 266 -5.15 -24.02 15.32
N ARG A 267 -4.68 -22.89 15.82
CA ARG A 267 -5.51 -21.76 16.23
C ARG A 267 -5.66 -20.68 15.16
N PHE A 268 -4.62 -20.45 14.39
CA PHE A 268 -4.57 -19.42 13.35
C PHE A 268 -4.19 -20.04 12.00
N PRO A 269 -5.12 -20.78 11.36
CA PRO A 269 -4.85 -21.40 10.06
C PRO A 269 -4.39 -20.39 9.02
N VAL A 270 -3.50 -20.82 8.14
CA VAL A 270 -3.00 -19.96 7.04
C VAL A 270 -4.13 -19.64 6.07
N TYR A 271 -4.26 -18.39 5.69
CA TYR A 271 -5.08 -17.99 4.56
C TYR A 271 -4.31 -18.25 3.27
N ARG A 272 -4.70 -19.30 2.56
CA ARG A 272 -3.97 -19.81 1.38
C ARG A 272 -4.34 -19.13 0.09
N GLU A 273 -5.48 -18.45 0.06
CA GLU A 273 -5.98 -17.69 -1.08
C GLU A 273 -6.87 -16.55 -0.63
N GLY A 274 -7.09 -15.60 -1.51
CA GLY A 274 -7.93 -14.44 -1.24
C GLY A 274 -7.59 -13.26 -2.13
N TYR A 275 -8.23 -12.14 -1.88
CA TYR A 275 -8.09 -10.92 -2.66
C TYR A 275 -7.17 -9.92 -1.98
N PHE A 276 -6.62 -9.04 -2.81
CA PHE A 276 -5.94 -7.84 -2.34
C PHE A 276 -6.90 -6.65 -2.39
N GLY A 277 -6.79 -5.73 -1.41
CA GLY A 277 -7.54 -4.48 -1.43
C GLY A 277 -6.80 -3.34 -0.75
N PHE A 278 -6.75 -2.19 -1.40
CA PHE A 278 -6.44 -0.93 -0.75
C PHE A 278 -7.59 -0.53 0.17
N ARG A 279 -7.28 0.08 1.30
CA ARG A 279 -8.29 0.59 2.22
C ARG A 279 -7.82 1.90 2.85
N MET A 280 -8.65 2.92 2.86
CA MET A 280 -8.29 4.25 3.33
C MET A 280 -9.50 5.01 3.91
N VAL A 281 -9.24 6.07 4.68
CA VAL A 281 -10.27 6.93 5.27
C VAL A 281 -9.80 8.38 5.32
N GLY A 282 -10.60 9.30 4.76
CA GLY A 282 -10.42 10.74 4.90
C GLY A 282 -9.01 11.20 4.53
N THR A 283 -8.53 10.79 3.38
CA THR A 283 -7.17 11.02 2.88
C THR A 283 -7.15 11.15 1.36
N HIS A 284 -6.04 11.60 0.83
CA HIS A 284 -5.73 11.57 -0.60
C HIS A 284 -4.55 10.62 -0.82
N HIS A 285 -4.73 9.60 -1.65
CA HIS A 285 -3.68 8.66 -2.04
C HIS A 285 -3.60 8.55 -3.55
N VAL A 286 -2.39 8.51 -4.06
CA VAL A 286 -2.10 8.22 -5.48
C VAL A 286 -1.22 6.98 -5.53
N TYR A 287 -1.77 5.89 -6.08
CA TYR A 287 -1.08 4.59 -6.19
C TYR A 287 -0.55 4.37 -7.59
N THR A 288 0.64 3.79 -7.69
CA THR A 288 1.31 3.42 -8.94
C THR A 288 2.03 2.09 -8.79
N ASN A 289 2.54 1.55 -9.89
CA ASN A 289 3.43 0.38 -9.90
C ASN A 289 2.87 -0.87 -9.21
N PHE A 290 1.56 -1.13 -9.32
CA PHE A 290 0.97 -2.33 -8.72
C PHE A 290 1.47 -3.59 -9.43
N ARG A 291 2.06 -4.52 -8.67
CA ARG A 291 2.60 -5.79 -9.16
C ARG A 291 2.31 -6.92 -8.17
N VAL A 292 2.11 -8.11 -8.69
CA VAL A 292 2.00 -9.36 -7.92
C VAL A 292 3.00 -10.35 -8.48
N HIS A 293 3.92 -10.82 -7.68
CA HIS A 293 4.90 -11.82 -8.06
C HIS A 293 4.70 -13.12 -7.30
N ALA A 294 4.92 -14.24 -7.96
CA ALA A 294 5.13 -15.51 -7.28
C ALA A 294 6.39 -15.45 -6.43
N LEU A 295 6.39 -16.17 -5.31
CA LEU A 295 7.57 -16.37 -4.49
C LEU A 295 7.93 -17.84 -4.46
N GLU A 296 9.21 -18.12 -4.49
CA GLU A 296 9.77 -19.47 -4.40
C GLU A 296 10.71 -19.53 -3.18
N PRO A 297 10.83 -20.69 -2.53
CA PRO A 297 11.89 -20.88 -1.54
C PRO A 297 13.25 -20.77 -2.22
N GLU A 298 14.23 -20.24 -1.52
CA GLU A 298 15.61 -20.20 -1.97
C GLU A 298 16.28 -21.56 -1.86
#